data_7ebfb101fda43bda4cf87d5581c74692
#
_entry.id   7ebfb101fda43bda4cf87d5581c74692
#
_cell.length_a   1.000
_cell.length_b   1.000
_cell.length_c   1.000
_cell.angle_alpha   90.00
_cell.angle_beta   90.00
_cell.angle_gamma   90.00
#
_symmetry.space_group_name_H-M   'P 1'
#
loop_
_entity.id
_entity.type
_entity.pdbx_description
1 polymer ?
#
loop_
_entity_poly.entity_id
_entity_poly.type
_entity_poly.pdbx_seq_one_letter_code
_entity_poly.pdbx_strand_id
1 'polypeptide(L)'
;MVPARAELFGSVCSSWNFIRDKSTNCRAYLCHMYTAELIFEHFPELTPKQKEQFERLGPLYEEWNAKINVISRKDMESFYLKHVLHSLGIAKVYDFLPGQVVLDVGTGGGFPGIPLAILFPDTEFHLVDSIGKKIKVVNAVAEALGLENVEGSHVRAEELKYQYDFIVSRAVTHMQRFIPWIKGKLAKKNFDDKRPNGLLYLKGGDLAEELGPLKAQLTHLNQFFSDEFFETKKVVYLTRKEIQGFHAPKVKS
;
A
#
# COMPACT_ATOMS: atom_id res chain seq x y z
N MET A 1 25.42 -51.89 30.86
CA MET A 1 24.51 -52.63 29.95
C MET A 1 23.65 -51.61 29.21
N VAL A 2 23.85 -51.58 27.94
CA VAL A 2 23.26 -50.85 26.83
C VAL A 2 21.80 -51.32 26.63
N PRO A 3 20.88 -50.66 25.88
CA PRO A 3 21.17 -49.82 24.71
C PRO A 3 20.32 -48.53 24.53
N ALA A 4 20.84 -47.69 23.69
CA ALA A 4 20.31 -46.78 22.67
C ALA A 4 18.88 -47.01 22.13
N ARG A 5 18.18 -45.90 21.91
CA ARG A 5 17.22 -45.76 20.80
C ARG A 5 17.37 -44.37 20.20
N ALA A 6 18.08 -44.33 19.09
CA ALA A 6 17.91 -43.35 18.02
C ALA A 6 16.77 -43.85 17.11
N GLU A 7 16.32 -42.98 16.23
CA GLU A 7 15.35 -43.12 15.13
C GLU A 7 13.96 -42.58 15.44
N LEU A 8 13.66 -41.41 14.84
CA LEU A 8 12.84 -41.31 13.65
C LEU A 8 12.64 -39.82 13.28
N PHE A 9 13.55 -39.29 12.49
CA PHE A 9 13.21 -38.20 11.56
C PHE A 9 13.47 -38.72 10.15
N GLY A 10 12.45 -39.37 9.60
CA GLY A 10 12.37 -39.79 8.20
C GLY A 10 11.86 -38.67 7.35
N SER A 11 12.73 -38.07 6.55
CA SER A 11 12.67 -38.10 5.09
C SER A 11 11.26 -37.96 4.48
N VAL A 12 10.89 -36.74 4.13
CA VAL A 12 9.95 -36.47 3.01
C VAL A 12 10.62 -35.43 2.09
N CYS A 13 11.60 -35.89 1.34
CA CYS A 13 12.14 -35.13 0.22
C CYS A 13 12.76 -36.11 -0.79
N SER A 14 11.90 -36.82 -1.54
CA SER A 14 12.35 -37.54 -2.72
C SER A 14 11.17 -37.80 -3.65
N SER A 15 10.97 -36.93 -4.61
CA SER A 15 10.58 -37.25 -5.98
C SER A 15 10.17 -36.00 -6.77
N TRP A 16 11.16 -35.20 -7.15
CA TRP A 16 10.97 -34.30 -8.30
C TRP A 16 12.05 -34.64 -9.32
N ASN A 17 11.65 -35.39 -10.33
CA ASN A 17 12.48 -35.69 -11.50
C ASN A 17 12.77 -34.38 -12.25
N PHE A 18 14.04 -34.07 -12.36
CA PHE A 18 14.60 -33.01 -13.19
C PHE A 18 14.40 -33.35 -14.66
N ILE A 19 13.46 -32.71 -15.33
CA ILE A 19 13.48 -32.56 -16.80
C ILE A 19 13.96 -31.14 -17.07
N ARG A 20 15.21 -31.05 -17.53
CA ARG A 20 15.83 -29.79 -17.98
C ARG A 20 15.21 -29.37 -19.31
N ASP A 21 14.30 -28.42 -19.29
CA ASP A 21 13.96 -27.59 -20.45
C ASP A 21 14.37 -26.15 -20.14
N LYS A 22 15.30 -25.62 -20.95
CA LYS A 22 15.96 -24.31 -20.72
C LYS A 22 15.07 -23.11 -20.99
N SER A 23 13.82 -23.29 -21.43
CA SER A 23 12.90 -22.20 -21.78
C SER A 23 11.78 -21.95 -20.77
N THR A 24 11.53 -22.90 -19.84
CA THR A 24 10.40 -22.84 -18.89
C THR A 24 10.81 -22.43 -17.48
N ASN A 25 12.10 -22.46 -17.16
CA ASN A 25 12.57 -22.29 -15.76
C ASN A 25 12.55 -20.84 -15.23
N CYS A 26 12.62 -19.83 -16.11
CA CYS A 26 12.56 -18.44 -15.63
C CYS A 26 11.16 -18.00 -15.18
N ARG A 27 10.12 -18.52 -15.84
CA ARG A 27 8.75 -18.09 -15.57
C ARG A 27 8.18 -18.71 -14.28
N ALA A 28 8.54 -19.95 -13.98
CA ALA A 28 8.12 -20.65 -12.76
C ALA A 28 8.84 -20.11 -11.50
N TYR A 29 10.13 -19.75 -11.60
CA TYR A 29 10.86 -19.13 -10.50
C TYR A 29 10.38 -17.71 -10.19
N LEU A 30 10.04 -16.91 -11.21
CA LEU A 30 9.47 -15.57 -11.03
C LEU A 30 8.03 -15.61 -10.47
N CYS A 31 7.26 -16.66 -10.77
CA CYS A 31 5.89 -16.80 -10.26
C CYS A 31 5.85 -17.14 -8.76
N HIS A 32 6.95 -17.68 -8.17
CA HIS A 32 7.05 -17.97 -6.73
C HIS A 32 7.66 -16.83 -5.91
N MET A 33 8.25 -15.82 -6.56
CA MET A 33 8.99 -14.77 -5.86
C MET A 33 8.11 -13.69 -5.22
N TYR A 34 6.86 -13.53 -5.67
CA TYR A 34 6.00 -12.42 -5.20
C TYR A 34 4.63 -12.92 -4.76
N THR A 35 4.63 -13.72 -3.70
CA THR A 35 3.41 -14.20 -3.02
C THR A 35 3.19 -13.43 -1.71
N ALA A 36 2.17 -13.79 -0.94
CA ALA A 36 1.90 -13.17 0.37
C ALA A 36 3.05 -13.37 1.37
N GLU A 37 3.87 -14.42 1.20
CA GLU A 37 5.07 -14.67 2.03
C GLU A 37 6.02 -13.48 2.03
N LEU A 38 6.15 -12.75 0.91
CA LEU A 38 6.93 -11.52 0.84
C LEU A 38 6.48 -10.49 1.90
N ILE A 39 5.17 -10.42 2.15
CA ILE A 39 4.63 -9.52 3.18
C ILE A 39 4.98 -10.05 4.58
N PHE A 40 4.90 -11.36 4.80
CA PHE A 40 5.18 -11.98 6.11
C PHE A 40 6.64 -11.83 6.52
N GLU A 41 7.56 -11.87 5.56
CA GLU A 41 8.99 -11.61 5.79
C GLU A 41 9.25 -10.20 6.30
N HIS A 42 8.54 -9.22 5.76
CA HIS A 42 8.71 -7.82 6.12
C HIS A 42 7.87 -7.35 7.31
N PHE A 43 6.81 -8.10 7.64
CA PHE A 43 5.88 -7.83 8.74
C PHE A 43 5.62 -9.12 9.56
N PRO A 44 6.60 -9.58 10.35
CA PRO A 44 6.51 -10.86 11.09
C PRO A 44 5.43 -10.88 12.16
N GLU A 45 5.02 -9.70 12.68
CA GLU A 45 4.04 -9.55 13.76
C GLU A 45 2.57 -9.70 13.31
N LEU A 46 2.34 -10.03 12.03
CA LEU A 46 0.99 -10.22 11.52
C LEU A 46 0.25 -11.35 12.23
N THR A 47 -0.96 -11.06 12.66
CA THR A 47 -1.87 -12.06 13.23
C THR A 47 -2.29 -13.10 12.17
N PRO A 48 -2.76 -14.30 12.59
CA PRO A 48 -3.25 -15.30 11.63
C PRO A 48 -4.37 -14.75 10.70
N LYS A 49 -5.27 -13.91 11.23
CA LYS A 49 -6.32 -13.26 10.42
C LYS A 49 -5.75 -12.35 9.34
N GLN A 50 -4.77 -11.53 9.68
CA GLN A 50 -4.11 -10.64 8.72
C GLN A 50 -3.36 -11.42 7.64
N LYS A 51 -2.67 -12.51 8.01
CA LYS A 51 -1.99 -13.39 7.04
C LYS A 51 -2.99 -13.98 6.05
N GLU A 52 -4.11 -14.54 6.53
CA GLU A 52 -5.18 -15.02 5.67
C GLU A 52 -5.72 -13.92 4.74
N GLN A 53 -5.94 -12.70 5.27
CA GLN A 53 -6.40 -11.57 4.45
C GLN A 53 -5.41 -11.20 3.35
N PHE A 54 -4.10 -11.18 3.64
CA PHE A 54 -3.08 -10.93 2.63
C PHE A 54 -2.99 -12.05 1.59
N GLU A 55 -3.10 -13.32 1.98
CA GLU A 55 -3.13 -14.46 1.04
C GLU A 55 -4.31 -14.38 0.07
N ARG A 56 -5.46 -13.93 0.54
CA ARG A 56 -6.69 -13.80 -0.25
C ARG A 56 -6.67 -12.61 -1.22
N LEU A 57 -5.80 -11.61 -1.01
CA LEU A 57 -5.74 -10.43 -1.87
C LEU A 57 -5.46 -10.77 -3.33
N GLY A 58 -4.42 -11.56 -3.62
CA GLY A 58 -4.03 -11.92 -4.98
C GLY A 58 -5.19 -12.53 -5.78
N PRO A 59 -5.79 -13.64 -5.33
CA PRO A 59 -6.95 -14.26 -5.99
C PRO A 59 -8.13 -13.31 -6.17
N LEU A 60 -8.46 -12.49 -5.17
CA LEU A 60 -9.55 -11.52 -5.28
C LEU A 60 -9.28 -10.47 -6.36
N TYR A 61 -8.06 -9.92 -6.41
CA TYR A 61 -7.72 -8.95 -7.45
C TYR A 61 -7.60 -9.57 -8.83
N GLU A 62 -7.17 -10.83 -8.97
CA GLU A 62 -7.22 -11.56 -10.23
C GLU A 62 -8.66 -11.65 -10.76
N GLU A 63 -9.59 -12.08 -9.91
CA GLU A 63 -11.01 -12.20 -10.27
C GLU A 63 -11.61 -10.85 -10.67
N TRP A 64 -11.40 -9.81 -9.85
CA TRP A 64 -11.95 -8.49 -10.12
C TRP A 64 -11.31 -7.82 -11.33
N ASN A 65 -10.00 -7.99 -11.52
CA ASN A 65 -9.27 -7.38 -12.63
C ASN A 65 -9.68 -7.99 -13.99
N ALA A 66 -10.16 -9.24 -14.00
CA ALA A 66 -10.78 -9.84 -15.18
C ALA A 66 -12.07 -9.12 -15.61
N LYS A 67 -12.80 -8.51 -14.66
CA LYS A 67 -14.07 -7.81 -14.87
C LYS A 67 -13.88 -6.30 -15.04
N ILE A 68 -13.01 -5.72 -14.22
CA ILE A 68 -12.73 -4.27 -14.14
C ILE A 68 -11.22 -4.09 -14.03
N ASN A 69 -10.59 -3.53 -15.06
CA ASN A 69 -9.15 -3.32 -15.10
C ASN A 69 -8.72 -2.22 -14.11
N VAL A 70 -8.33 -2.60 -12.90
CA VAL A 70 -7.82 -1.70 -11.84
C VAL A 70 -6.31 -1.77 -11.69
N ILE A 71 -5.68 -2.86 -12.18
CA ILE A 71 -4.24 -3.12 -12.19
C ILE A 71 -3.84 -3.56 -13.59
N SER A 72 -2.71 -3.07 -14.12
CA SER A 72 -2.23 -3.52 -15.42
C SER A 72 -1.92 -5.02 -15.41
N ARG A 73 -2.14 -5.71 -16.55
CA ARG A 73 -1.85 -7.16 -16.63
C ARG A 73 -0.39 -7.49 -16.29
N LYS A 74 0.53 -6.62 -16.69
CA LYS A 74 1.96 -6.75 -16.40
C LYS A 74 2.27 -6.62 -14.91
N ASP A 75 1.53 -5.77 -14.19
CA ASP A 75 1.77 -5.55 -12.76
C ASP A 75 1.11 -6.62 -11.88
N MET A 76 0.11 -7.37 -12.41
CA MET A 76 -0.45 -8.52 -11.71
C MET A 76 0.60 -9.63 -11.44
N GLU A 77 1.57 -9.82 -12.33
CA GLU A 77 2.68 -10.77 -12.11
C GLU A 77 3.56 -10.39 -10.90
N SER A 78 3.57 -9.13 -10.52
CA SER A 78 4.33 -8.59 -9.38
C SER A 78 3.41 -7.92 -8.36
N PHE A 79 2.18 -8.43 -8.22
CA PHE A 79 1.12 -7.82 -7.43
C PHE A 79 1.55 -7.54 -5.98
N TYR A 80 2.08 -8.53 -5.29
CA TYR A 80 2.50 -8.39 -3.90
C TYR A 80 3.67 -7.43 -3.72
N LEU A 81 4.60 -7.39 -4.66
CA LEU A 81 5.73 -6.44 -4.61
C LEU A 81 5.27 -5.01 -4.91
N LYS A 82 4.67 -4.81 -6.10
CA LYS A 82 4.41 -3.47 -6.65
C LYS A 82 3.17 -2.78 -6.09
N HIS A 83 2.22 -3.57 -5.59
CA HIS A 83 0.98 -3.02 -5.06
C HIS A 83 0.87 -3.20 -3.55
N VAL A 84 1.02 -4.40 -3.01
CA VAL A 84 0.82 -4.65 -1.57
C VAL A 84 2.01 -4.13 -0.77
N LEU A 85 3.23 -4.65 -0.99
CA LEU A 85 4.41 -4.24 -0.22
C LEU A 85 4.74 -2.77 -0.40
N HIS A 86 4.60 -2.24 -1.64
CA HIS A 86 4.78 -0.81 -1.88
C HIS A 86 3.81 0.04 -1.06
N SER A 87 2.55 -0.35 -0.94
CA SER A 87 1.55 0.34 -0.10
C SER A 87 1.94 0.30 1.37
N LEU A 88 2.40 -0.85 1.85
CA LEU A 88 2.89 -1.06 3.21
C LEU A 88 4.21 -0.33 3.52
N GLY A 89 4.87 0.22 2.50
CA GLY A 89 6.01 1.14 2.69
C GLY A 89 5.65 2.36 3.54
N ILE A 90 4.38 2.77 3.57
CA ILE A 90 3.90 3.83 4.47
C ILE A 90 4.04 3.41 5.92
N ALA A 91 3.77 2.15 6.26
CA ALA A 91 3.88 1.61 7.61
C ALA A 91 5.34 1.52 8.14
N LYS A 92 6.34 1.57 7.23
CA LYS A 92 7.76 1.70 7.64
C LYS A 92 8.12 3.12 8.07
N VAL A 93 7.25 4.08 7.79
CA VAL A 93 7.46 5.51 8.10
C VAL A 93 6.54 5.99 9.21
N TYR A 94 5.30 5.50 9.20
CA TYR A 94 4.28 5.88 10.15
C TYR A 94 3.45 4.68 10.59
N ASP A 95 3.36 4.54 11.91
CA ASP A 95 2.56 3.53 12.58
C ASP A 95 1.24 4.18 13.01
N PHE A 96 0.14 3.84 12.32
CA PHE A 96 -1.17 4.41 12.59
C PHE A 96 -1.71 3.92 13.93
N LEU A 97 -2.33 4.82 14.68
CA LEU A 97 -2.84 4.55 16.02
C LEU A 97 -4.33 4.18 15.99
N PRO A 98 -4.79 3.33 16.93
CA PRO A 98 -6.21 3.04 17.09
C PRO A 98 -7.08 4.29 17.17
N GLY A 99 -8.17 4.32 16.40
CA GLY A 99 -9.10 5.43 16.34
C GLY A 99 -8.70 6.61 15.45
N GLN A 100 -7.54 6.56 14.78
CA GLN A 100 -7.21 7.53 13.73
C GLN A 100 -8.09 7.32 12.50
N VAL A 101 -8.35 8.41 11.78
CA VAL A 101 -9.11 8.39 10.52
C VAL A 101 -8.20 8.81 9.38
N VAL A 102 -8.04 7.92 8.39
CA VAL A 102 -7.14 8.09 7.24
C VAL A 102 -7.94 8.18 5.95
N LEU A 103 -7.63 9.19 5.13
CA LEU A 103 -8.20 9.34 3.79
C LEU A 103 -7.21 8.82 2.74
N ASP A 104 -7.63 7.89 1.89
CA ASP A 104 -6.88 7.48 0.70
C ASP A 104 -7.46 8.19 -0.54
N VAL A 105 -6.72 9.13 -1.11
CA VAL A 105 -7.15 9.95 -2.24
C VAL A 105 -6.67 9.36 -3.55
N GLY A 106 -7.63 9.08 -4.44
CA GLY A 106 -7.36 8.44 -5.72
C GLY A 106 -6.92 6.99 -5.52
N THR A 107 -7.62 6.28 -4.64
CA THR A 107 -7.28 4.93 -4.19
C THR A 107 -7.16 3.91 -5.34
N GLY A 108 -7.76 4.19 -6.49
CA GLY A 108 -7.75 3.27 -7.62
C GLY A 108 -8.46 1.97 -7.26
N GLY A 109 -7.73 0.88 -7.35
CA GLY A 109 -8.20 -0.44 -6.91
C GLY A 109 -8.11 -0.67 -5.41
N GLY A 110 -7.88 0.35 -4.57
CA GLY A 110 -7.76 0.20 -3.12
C GLY A 110 -6.31 0.31 -2.59
N PHE A 111 -5.42 0.99 -3.34
CA PHE A 111 -4.01 1.10 -2.97
C PHE A 111 -3.60 2.56 -2.77
N PRO A 112 -3.04 2.93 -1.58
CA PRO A 112 -2.52 2.03 -0.54
C PRO A 112 -3.54 1.59 0.53
N GLY A 113 -4.80 2.03 0.50
CA GLY A 113 -5.75 1.92 1.60
C GLY A 113 -6.04 0.49 2.07
N ILE A 114 -6.36 -0.47 1.16
CA ILE A 114 -6.69 -1.85 1.55
C ILE A 114 -5.53 -2.56 2.28
N PRO A 115 -4.29 -2.57 1.77
CA PRO A 115 -3.17 -3.15 2.52
C PRO A 115 -2.94 -2.51 3.89
N LEU A 116 -3.10 -1.19 3.98
CA LEU A 116 -2.96 -0.48 5.26
C LEU A 116 -4.10 -0.83 6.23
N ALA A 117 -5.33 -0.96 5.75
CA ALA A 117 -6.47 -1.34 6.58
C ALA A 117 -6.35 -2.77 7.14
N ILE A 118 -5.75 -3.70 6.37
CA ILE A 118 -5.43 -5.04 6.89
C ILE A 118 -4.38 -4.95 8.00
N LEU A 119 -3.35 -4.11 7.82
CA LEU A 119 -2.25 -3.99 8.79
C LEU A 119 -2.70 -3.26 10.07
N PHE A 120 -3.57 -2.26 9.96
CA PHE A 120 -4.06 -1.42 11.06
C PHE A 120 -5.57 -1.56 11.27
N PRO A 121 -6.04 -2.68 11.86
CA PRO A 121 -7.47 -2.98 11.95
C PRO A 121 -8.26 -2.01 12.85
N ASP A 122 -7.59 -1.31 13.75
CA ASP A 122 -8.20 -0.34 14.69
C ASP A 122 -8.14 1.10 14.16
N THR A 123 -7.69 1.32 12.91
CA THR A 123 -7.64 2.62 12.21
C THR A 123 -8.71 2.64 11.12
N GLU A 124 -9.46 3.73 11.03
CA GLU A 124 -10.52 3.90 10.01
C GLU A 124 -9.94 4.42 8.69
N PHE A 125 -10.29 3.78 7.58
CA PHE A 125 -9.83 4.14 6.25
C PHE A 125 -10.99 4.51 5.33
N HIS A 126 -11.01 5.78 4.88
CA HIS A 126 -11.94 6.25 3.86
C HIS A 126 -11.23 6.33 2.50
N LEU A 127 -11.60 5.45 1.57
CA LEU A 127 -10.96 5.30 0.27
C LEU A 127 -11.81 5.97 -0.81
N VAL A 128 -11.27 6.97 -1.50
CA VAL A 128 -12.03 7.74 -2.48
C VAL A 128 -11.39 7.72 -3.88
N ASP A 129 -12.22 7.61 -4.90
CA ASP A 129 -11.82 7.76 -6.30
C ASP A 129 -12.96 8.39 -7.10
N SER A 130 -12.62 9.17 -8.12
CA SER A 130 -13.59 9.78 -9.04
C SER A 130 -14.18 8.79 -10.07
N ILE A 131 -13.71 7.54 -10.07
CA ILE A 131 -14.14 6.49 -10.98
C ILE A 131 -14.94 5.43 -10.21
N GLY A 132 -16.26 5.49 -10.28
CA GLY A 132 -17.15 4.61 -9.52
C GLY A 132 -16.92 3.10 -9.72
N LYS A 133 -16.46 2.67 -10.92
CA LYS A 133 -16.12 1.28 -11.18
C LYS A 133 -14.98 0.78 -10.29
N LYS A 134 -14.02 1.63 -9.96
CA LYS A 134 -12.89 1.29 -9.08
C LYS A 134 -13.36 1.14 -7.63
N ILE A 135 -14.21 2.05 -7.16
CA ILE A 135 -14.82 1.98 -5.83
C ILE A 135 -15.68 0.72 -5.65
N LYS A 136 -16.33 0.26 -6.74
CA LYS A 136 -17.04 -1.02 -6.71
C LYS A 136 -16.10 -2.20 -6.38
N VAL A 137 -14.89 -2.19 -6.94
CA VAL A 137 -13.86 -3.20 -6.62
C VAL A 137 -13.40 -3.05 -5.17
N VAL A 138 -13.10 -1.81 -4.73
CA VAL A 138 -12.68 -1.52 -3.35
C VAL A 138 -13.67 -2.11 -2.33
N ASN A 139 -14.95 -1.77 -2.47
CA ASN A 139 -15.98 -2.24 -1.53
C ASN A 139 -16.16 -3.76 -1.56
N ALA A 140 -16.13 -4.37 -2.76
CA ALA A 140 -16.25 -5.81 -2.89
C ALA A 140 -15.04 -6.57 -2.30
N VAL A 141 -13.83 -6.03 -2.44
CA VAL A 141 -12.62 -6.62 -1.84
C VAL A 141 -12.66 -6.44 -0.33
N ALA A 142 -13.04 -5.26 0.18
CA ALA A 142 -13.17 -5.00 1.62
C ALA A 142 -14.20 -5.95 2.26
N GLU A 143 -15.37 -6.10 1.65
CA GLU A 143 -16.43 -7.03 2.09
C GLU A 143 -15.94 -8.49 2.08
N ALA A 144 -15.32 -8.93 0.98
CA ALA A 144 -14.81 -10.30 0.87
C ALA A 144 -13.74 -10.62 1.91
N LEU A 145 -12.93 -9.64 2.33
CA LEU A 145 -11.89 -9.79 3.36
C LEU A 145 -12.42 -9.56 4.78
N GLY A 146 -13.69 -9.16 4.96
CA GLY A 146 -14.26 -8.82 6.26
C GLY A 146 -13.55 -7.64 6.92
N LEU A 147 -13.21 -6.60 6.14
CA LEU A 147 -12.63 -5.35 6.65
C LEU A 147 -13.76 -4.42 7.09
N GLU A 148 -13.94 -4.27 8.39
CA GLU A 148 -14.97 -3.41 8.99
C GLU A 148 -14.51 -1.94 9.09
N ASN A 149 -13.22 -1.69 8.92
CA ASN A 149 -12.55 -0.40 9.04
C ASN A 149 -12.30 0.29 7.69
N VAL A 150 -13.02 -0.10 6.63
CA VAL A 150 -12.88 0.46 5.29
C VAL A 150 -14.21 0.97 4.77
N GLU A 151 -14.23 2.22 4.33
CA GLU A 151 -15.32 2.82 3.56
C GLU A 151 -14.82 3.27 2.19
N GLY A 152 -15.36 2.73 1.09
CA GLY A 152 -15.06 3.16 -0.26
C GLY A 152 -16.16 4.06 -0.82
N SER A 153 -15.82 5.30 -1.21
CA SER A 153 -16.77 6.30 -1.69
C SER A 153 -16.42 6.84 -3.08
N HIS A 154 -17.39 6.84 -4.00
CA HIS A 154 -17.28 7.45 -5.32
C HIS A 154 -17.49 8.96 -5.20
N VAL A 155 -16.40 9.68 -4.94
CA VAL A 155 -16.43 11.13 -4.72
C VAL A 155 -15.07 11.73 -5.07
N ARG A 156 -15.04 13.00 -5.47
CA ARG A 156 -13.79 13.75 -5.61
C ARG A 156 -13.32 14.24 -4.25
N ALA A 157 -12.01 14.22 -4.01
CA ALA A 157 -11.44 14.64 -2.73
C ALA A 157 -11.82 16.09 -2.36
N GLU A 158 -11.93 16.98 -3.33
CA GLU A 158 -12.32 18.38 -3.14
C GLU A 158 -13.72 18.54 -2.54
N GLU A 159 -14.63 17.62 -2.86
CA GLU A 159 -16.04 17.65 -2.46
C GLU A 159 -16.26 17.17 -1.02
N LEU A 160 -15.26 16.47 -0.43
CA LEU A 160 -15.36 15.98 0.93
C LEU A 160 -15.49 17.13 1.94
N LYS A 161 -16.32 16.95 2.95
CA LYS A 161 -16.53 17.94 4.04
C LYS A 161 -15.88 17.53 5.36
N TYR A 162 -15.47 16.27 5.46
CA TYR A 162 -14.84 15.72 6.66
C TYR A 162 -13.36 16.11 6.76
N GLN A 163 -12.81 15.99 7.96
CA GLN A 163 -11.40 16.16 8.24
C GLN A 163 -10.82 14.83 8.74
N TYR A 164 -9.57 14.56 8.37
CA TYR A 164 -8.86 13.32 8.60
C TYR A 164 -7.57 13.60 9.36
N ASP A 165 -7.10 12.62 10.13
CA ASP A 165 -5.80 12.72 10.80
C ASP A 165 -4.66 12.62 9.80
N PHE A 166 -4.77 11.67 8.87
CA PHE A 166 -3.80 11.51 7.80
C PHE A 166 -4.48 11.39 6.44
N ILE A 167 -3.73 11.78 5.43
CA ILE A 167 -4.06 11.52 4.03
C ILE A 167 -2.96 10.66 3.46
N VAL A 168 -3.34 9.57 2.79
CA VAL A 168 -2.44 8.71 2.04
C VAL A 168 -2.78 8.79 0.56
N SER A 169 -1.81 8.54 -0.31
CA SER A 169 -2.05 8.46 -1.75
C SER A 169 -0.90 7.75 -2.46
N ARG A 170 -1.14 7.27 -3.67
CA ARG A 170 -0.14 6.66 -4.53
C ARG A 170 -0.38 6.99 -6.00
N ALA A 171 0.66 7.54 -6.67
CA ALA A 171 0.74 7.71 -8.12
C ALA A 171 -0.46 8.42 -8.81
N VAL A 172 -1.14 9.33 -8.13
CA VAL A 172 -2.34 10.02 -8.68
C VAL A 172 -1.94 11.13 -9.63
N THR A 173 -1.15 12.11 -9.14
CA THR A 173 -0.74 13.27 -9.94
C THR A 173 0.48 13.95 -9.31
N HIS A 174 0.96 14.99 -9.98
CA HIS A 174 2.02 15.87 -9.49
C HIS A 174 1.60 16.58 -8.20
N MET A 175 2.51 16.74 -7.24
CA MET A 175 2.25 17.28 -5.90
C MET A 175 1.55 18.65 -5.94
N GLN A 176 2.01 19.53 -6.82
CA GLN A 176 1.45 20.88 -6.97
C GLN A 176 -0.03 20.87 -7.39
N ARG A 177 -0.49 19.83 -8.11
CA ARG A 177 -1.90 19.64 -8.46
C ARG A 177 -2.67 18.92 -7.37
N PHE A 178 -1.99 18.05 -6.63
CA PHE A 178 -2.60 17.23 -5.59
C PHE A 178 -2.95 18.02 -4.33
N ILE A 179 -2.01 18.89 -3.87
CA ILE A 179 -2.19 19.65 -2.62
C ILE A 179 -3.49 20.47 -2.61
N PRO A 180 -3.89 21.18 -3.67
CA PRO A 180 -5.19 21.88 -3.70
C PRO A 180 -6.39 21.00 -3.39
N TRP A 181 -6.40 19.74 -3.80
CA TRP A 181 -7.53 18.81 -3.57
C TRP A 181 -7.70 18.46 -2.09
N ILE A 182 -6.59 18.39 -1.36
CA ILE A 182 -6.57 17.98 0.04
C ILE A 182 -6.47 19.15 1.02
N LYS A 183 -6.33 20.37 0.52
CA LYS A 183 -6.21 21.56 1.36
C LYS A 183 -7.49 21.75 2.19
N GLY A 184 -7.34 21.81 3.54
CA GLY A 184 -8.48 21.88 4.46
C GLY A 184 -9.06 20.54 4.90
N LYS A 185 -8.59 19.40 4.35
CA LYS A 185 -9.08 18.07 4.72
C LYS A 185 -8.34 17.45 5.91
N LEU A 186 -7.23 18.01 6.35
CA LEU A 186 -6.52 17.55 7.55
C LEU A 186 -7.06 18.24 8.81
N ALA A 187 -7.31 17.45 9.84
CA ALA A 187 -7.78 17.90 11.14
C ALA A 187 -6.79 18.91 11.76
N LYS A 188 -7.34 19.95 12.43
CA LYS A 188 -6.54 21.00 13.06
C LYS A 188 -5.80 20.51 14.30
N LYS A 189 -6.46 19.69 15.11
CA LYS A 189 -5.87 19.07 16.28
C LYS A 189 -5.12 17.81 15.85
N ASN A 190 -3.87 17.69 16.24
CA ASN A 190 -3.14 16.43 16.04
C ASN A 190 -3.74 15.35 16.92
N PHE A 191 -3.77 14.13 16.40
CA PHE A 191 -4.15 12.95 17.17
C PHE A 191 -3.06 12.61 18.20
N ASP A 192 -1.79 12.73 17.76
CA ASP A 192 -0.60 12.59 18.58
C ASP A 192 0.29 13.83 18.41
N ASP A 193 0.72 14.45 19.51
CA ASP A 193 1.57 15.65 19.47
C ASP A 193 2.99 15.36 18.96
N LYS A 194 3.44 14.12 19.04
CA LYS A 194 4.77 13.71 18.54
C LYS A 194 4.82 13.61 17.01
N ARG A 195 3.67 13.39 16.37
CA ARG A 195 3.57 13.19 14.92
C ARG A 195 2.41 13.99 14.35
N PRO A 196 2.67 15.20 13.85
CA PRO A 196 1.63 16.08 13.32
C PRO A 196 0.84 15.43 12.18
N ASN A 197 -0.46 15.71 12.13
CA ASN A 197 -1.33 15.32 11.03
C ASN A 197 -0.74 15.77 9.69
N GLY A 198 -0.85 14.91 8.66
CA GLY A 198 -0.21 15.19 7.38
C GLY A 198 -0.56 14.26 6.24
N LEU A 199 0.17 14.44 5.17
CA LEU A 199 0.11 13.62 3.96
C LEU A 199 1.30 12.64 3.95
N LEU A 200 1.03 11.38 3.68
CA LEU A 200 2.01 10.34 3.39
C LEU A 200 1.79 9.87 1.93
N TYR A 201 2.65 10.30 1.03
CA TYR A 201 2.46 10.07 -0.41
C TYR A 201 3.55 9.18 -0.99
N LEU A 202 3.15 8.03 -1.54
CA LEU A 202 4.06 7.12 -2.23
C LEU A 202 4.43 7.67 -3.60
N LYS A 203 5.69 7.94 -3.79
CA LYS A 203 6.27 8.50 -5.01
C LYS A 203 7.51 7.72 -5.47
N GLY A 204 7.94 7.98 -6.70
CA GLY A 204 9.17 7.42 -7.25
C GLY A 204 9.92 8.44 -8.10
N GLY A 205 11.20 8.16 -8.37
CA GLY A 205 12.04 9.01 -9.19
C GLY A 205 12.56 10.26 -8.49
N ASP A 206 13.03 11.22 -9.28
CA ASP A 206 13.45 12.54 -8.76
C ASP A 206 12.22 13.40 -8.48
N LEU A 207 12.18 14.00 -7.31
CA LEU A 207 11.07 14.82 -6.84
C LEU A 207 11.47 16.29 -6.62
N ALA A 208 12.69 16.68 -6.95
CA ALA A 208 13.20 18.03 -6.67
C ALA A 208 12.32 19.12 -7.30
N GLU A 209 11.99 18.98 -8.58
CA GLU A 209 11.11 19.91 -9.29
C GLU A 209 9.67 19.86 -8.77
N GLU A 210 9.17 18.64 -8.51
CA GLU A 210 7.80 18.42 -8.05
C GLU A 210 7.54 19.01 -6.67
N LEU A 211 8.49 18.89 -5.76
CA LEU A 211 8.39 19.40 -4.40
C LEU A 211 8.68 20.91 -4.34
N GLY A 212 9.62 21.40 -5.17
CA GLY A 212 9.95 22.82 -5.22
C GLY A 212 10.23 23.41 -3.81
N PRO A 213 9.46 24.42 -3.35
CA PRO A 213 9.69 25.08 -2.06
C PRO A 213 9.11 24.32 -0.85
N LEU A 214 8.43 23.17 -1.07
CA LEU A 214 7.83 22.41 0.02
C LEU A 214 8.90 21.77 0.91
N LYS A 215 8.76 21.94 2.21
CA LYS A 215 9.64 21.29 3.20
C LYS A 215 9.12 19.87 3.48
N ALA A 216 9.26 18.99 2.49
CA ALA A 216 8.87 17.60 2.63
C ALA A 216 9.96 16.77 3.31
N GLN A 217 9.57 15.87 4.19
CA GLN A 217 10.45 14.83 4.66
C GLN A 217 10.35 13.65 3.67
N LEU A 218 11.52 13.18 3.18
CA LEU A 218 11.62 12.07 2.25
C LEU A 218 12.23 10.86 2.94
N THR A 219 11.51 9.74 2.88
CA THR A 219 12.03 8.45 3.35
C THR A 219 12.14 7.50 2.17
N HIS A 220 13.35 7.06 1.87
CA HIS A 220 13.63 6.12 0.78
C HIS A 220 13.26 4.70 1.20
N LEU A 221 12.48 4.00 0.38
CA LEU A 221 11.98 2.66 0.71
C LEU A 221 13.03 1.55 0.53
N ASN A 222 14.11 1.78 -0.22
CA ASN A 222 15.24 0.85 -0.31
C ASN A 222 16.01 0.68 1.01
N GLN A 223 15.74 1.53 2.03
CA GLN A 223 16.25 1.33 3.38
C GLN A 223 15.58 0.16 4.11
N PHE A 224 14.39 -0.24 3.66
CA PHE A 224 13.56 -1.26 4.28
C PHE A 224 13.36 -2.49 3.41
N PHE A 225 13.45 -2.32 2.08
CA PHE A 225 13.18 -3.34 1.08
C PHE A 225 14.34 -3.42 0.10
N SER A 226 14.93 -4.60 -0.06
CA SER A 226 16.13 -4.82 -0.87
C SER A 226 15.88 -5.02 -2.36
N ASP A 227 14.61 -5.18 -2.79
CA ASP A 227 14.27 -5.38 -4.20
C ASP A 227 14.55 -4.10 -5.03
N GLU A 228 15.10 -4.26 -6.23
CA GLU A 228 15.44 -3.18 -7.18
C GLU A 228 14.27 -2.22 -7.43
N PHE A 229 13.04 -2.73 -7.40
CA PHE A 229 11.84 -1.90 -7.53
C PHE A 229 11.82 -0.72 -6.55
N PHE A 230 12.39 -0.87 -5.36
CA PHE A 230 12.37 0.15 -4.30
C PHE A 230 13.51 1.16 -4.37
N GLU A 231 14.49 1.01 -5.24
CA GLU A 231 15.62 1.94 -5.37
C GLU A 231 15.18 3.39 -5.54
N THR A 232 14.13 3.61 -6.32
CA THR A 232 13.61 4.95 -6.60
C THR A 232 12.37 5.31 -5.77
N LYS A 233 11.80 4.37 -4.99
CA LYS A 233 10.55 4.60 -4.27
C LYS A 233 10.78 5.30 -2.94
N LYS A 234 9.84 6.19 -2.61
CA LYS A 234 9.90 7.04 -1.43
C LYS A 234 8.51 7.25 -0.84
N VAL A 235 8.47 7.48 0.45
CA VAL A 235 7.34 8.13 1.12
C VAL A 235 7.68 9.61 1.28
N VAL A 236 6.82 10.46 0.79
CA VAL A 236 6.87 11.91 0.98
C VAL A 236 5.92 12.25 2.12
N TYR A 237 6.46 12.76 3.22
CA TYR A 237 5.65 13.28 4.31
C TYR A 237 5.62 14.81 4.29
N LEU A 238 4.40 15.35 4.30
CA LEU A 238 4.13 16.79 4.44
C LEU A 238 3.19 17.01 5.62
N THR A 239 3.57 17.87 6.53
CA THR A 239 2.70 18.26 7.65
C THR A 239 1.49 19.06 7.15
N ARG A 240 0.42 19.07 7.94
CA ARG A 240 -0.73 19.95 7.70
C ARG A 240 -0.29 21.41 7.49
N LYS A 241 0.69 21.89 8.26
CA LYS A 241 1.22 23.26 8.15
C LYS A 241 1.79 23.55 6.77
N GLU A 242 2.61 22.66 6.23
CA GLU A 242 3.18 22.79 4.88
C GLU A 242 2.09 22.80 3.80
N ILE A 243 1.10 21.91 3.93
CA ILE A 243 -0.03 21.84 2.98
C ILE A 243 -0.88 23.10 3.00
N GLN A 244 -1.17 23.65 4.18
CA GLN A 244 -1.94 24.89 4.30
C GLN A 244 -1.17 26.12 3.78
N GLY A 245 0.15 26.16 3.96
CA GLY A 245 1.02 27.23 3.48
C GLY A 245 1.32 27.16 1.98
N PHE A 246 0.96 26.05 1.31
CA PHE A 246 1.23 25.90 -0.12
C PHE A 246 0.39 26.87 -0.97
N HIS A 247 1.06 27.56 -1.88
CA HIS A 247 0.45 28.40 -2.91
C HIS A 247 0.93 27.88 -4.27
N ALA A 248 0.00 27.40 -5.08
CA ALA A 248 0.33 26.93 -6.43
C ALA A 248 1.02 28.06 -7.21
N PRO A 249 2.13 27.78 -7.91
CA PRO A 249 2.76 28.77 -8.75
C PRO A 249 1.73 29.27 -9.77
N LYS A 250 1.67 30.61 -9.95
CA LYS A 250 0.83 31.19 -11.00
C LYS A 250 1.37 30.68 -12.34
N VAL A 251 0.56 29.92 -13.05
CA VAL A 251 0.86 29.56 -14.44
C VAL A 251 0.94 30.89 -15.20
N LYS A 252 2.13 31.25 -15.66
CA LYS A 252 2.28 32.37 -16.59
C LYS A 252 1.55 31.94 -17.87
N SER A 253 0.42 32.59 -18.13
CA SER A 253 -0.31 32.52 -19.38
C SER A 253 0.54 33.01 -20.54
#